data_5d760fd888e72bfa06a5af1ddd4c1afd
#
_entry.id   5d760fd888e72bfa06a5af1ddd4c1afd
#
_cell.length_a   1.000
_cell.length_b   1.000
_cell.length_c   1.000
_cell.angle_alpha   90.00
_cell.angle_beta   90.00
_cell.angle_gamma   90.00
#
_symmetry.space_group_name_H-M   'P 1'
#
loop_
_entity.id
_entity.type
_entity.pdbx_description
1 polymer ?
#
loop_
_entity_poly.entity_id
_entity_poly.type
_entity_poly.pdbx_seq_one_letter_code
_entity_poly.pdbx_strand_id
1 'polypeptide(L)'
;MKIVKKRKAVNNKVEKGKLYTLEQATALVKEVNTTKFDASVDVHIRLGVDPRKPDQALRGTVSLPHGTGKTKTVLVLCPADKEAAAKAAGADYVGLDEYLEKIAGGWTDVDVIISTPSVMPKLGRLGKILGPRNLMPNPKSGTVTENVADAVSEVKKGKISFKIDKFGIIHTSVGRVSFNPSQLQDNAKEMIATLAKMKPSSAKGIYFKSIYMASTMSPSIEVDVKSIPGI
;
A
#
# COMPACT_ATOMS: atom_id res chain seq x y z
N MET A 1 7.84 -18.85 24.05
CA MET A 1 7.76 -19.22 22.63
C MET A 1 9.15 -19.62 22.12
N LYS A 2 9.37 -20.87 21.64
CA LYS A 2 10.69 -21.28 21.12
C LYS A 2 10.97 -20.58 19.78
N ILE A 3 11.97 -19.71 19.74
CA ILE A 3 12.40 -19.05 18.50
C ILE A 3 13.07 -20.10 17.61
N VAL A 4 12.58 -20.24 16.38
CA VAL A 4 13.13 -21.17 15.38
C VAL A 4 14.61 -20.88 15.14
N LYS A 5 15.46 -21.91 14.99
CA LYS A 5 16.94 -21.78 14.82
C LYS A 5 17.32 -20.75 13.73
N LYS A 6 16.61 -20.75 12.61
CA LYS A 6 16.82 -19.78 11.51
C LYS A 6 16.62 -18.32 11.96
N ARG A 7 15.59 -18.04 12.76
CA ARG A 7 15.32 -16.68 13.24
C ARG A 7 16.36 -16.22 14.28
N LYS A 8 16.92 -17.15 15.07
CA LYS A 8 18.02 -16.81 15.99
C LYS A 8 19.27 -16.34 15.25
N ALA A 9 19.67 -17.05 14.19
CA ALA A 9 20.84 -16.69 13.39
C ALA A 9 20.68 -15.33 12.72
N VAL A 10 19.48 -15.01 12.29
CA VAL A 10 19.17 -13.75 11.60
C VAL A 10 19.03 -12.57 12.58
N ASN A 11 18.46 -12.82 13.78
CA ASN A 11 18.36 -11.78 14.81
C ASN A 11 19.72 -11.24 15.25
N ASN A 12 20.78 -12.03 15.15
CA ASN A 12 22.14 -11.60 15.49
C ASN A 12 22.75 -10.64 14.45
N LYS A 13 22.18 -10.61 13.22
CA LYS A 13 22.61 -9.67 12.17
C LYS A 13 22.04 -8.27 12.34
N VAL A 14 20.93 -8.14 13.08
CA VAL A 14 20.29 -6.86 13.37
C VAL A 14 20.58 -6.47 14.81
N GLU A 15 21.39 -5.44 14.99
CA GLU A 15 21.70 -4.88 16.31
C GLU A 15 20.46 -4.10 16.83
N LYS A 16 19.96 -4.49 18.00
CA LYS A 16 18.84 -3.80 18.63
C LYS A 16 19.23 -2.39 19.05
N GLY A 17 18.39 -1.42 18.70
CA GLY A 17 18.60 -0.01 19.06
C GLY A 17 19.58 0.74 18.17
N LYS A 18 20.15 0.09 17.15
CA LYS A 18 20.95 0.76 16.13
C LYS A 18 20.06 1.33 15.06
N LEU A 19 20.27 2.59 14.72
CA LEU A 19 19.62 3.27 13.61
C LEU A 19 20.45 3.03 12.34
N TYR A 20 19.79 2.57 11.30
CA TYR A 20 20.40 2.30 9.99
C TYR A 20 19.99 3.37 8.98
N THR A 21 20.86 3.75 8.08
CA THR A 21 20.47 4.57 6.94
C THR A 21 19.49 3.78 6.05
N LEU A 22 18.67 4.46 5.26
CA LEU A 22 17.70 3.80 4.38
C LEU A 22 18.40 2.83 3.41
N GLU A 23 19.57 3.18 2.92
CA GLU A 23 20.38 2.35 2.04
C GLU A 23 20.88 1.07 2.73
N GLN A 24 21.42 1.21 3.94
CA GLN A 24 21.82 0.06 4.76
C GLN A 24 20.64 -0.84 5.11
N ALA A 25 19.48 -0.24 5.44
CA ALA A 25 18.29 -0.97 5.79
C ALA A 25 17.76 -1.81 4.62
N THR A 26 17.72 -1.26 3.40
CA THR A 26 17.29 -1.99 2.19
C THR A 26 18.21 -3.15 1.84
N ALA A 27 19.52 -2.99 1.99
CA ALA A 27 20.48 -4.08 1.79
C ALA A 27 20.30 -5.16 2.87
N LEU A 28 20.21 -4.76 4.14
CA LEU A 28 20.10 -5.66 5.28
C LEU A 28 18.78 -6.47 5.27
N VAL A 29 17.65 -5.86 4.85
CA VAL A 29 16.35 -6.57 4.73
C VAL A 29 16.47 -7.79 3.82
N LYS A 30 17.23 -7.72 2.74
CA LYS A 30 17.46 -8.86 1.83
C LYS A 30 18.30 -9.96 2.49
N GLU A 31 19.33 -9.59 3.25
CA GLU A 31 20.20 -10.55 3.94
C GLU A 31 19.50 -11.28 5.10
N VAL A 32 18.59 -10.58 5.79
CA VAL A 32 17.86 -11.15 6.93
C VAL A 32 16.59 -11.90 6.53
N ASN A 33 16.32 -12.01 5.24
CA ASN A 33 15.19 -12.78 4.75
C ASN A 33 15.38 -14.27 5.07
N THR A 34 14.37 -14.88 5.67
CA THR A 34 14.38 -16.31 6.06
C THR A 34 13.46 -17.19 5.22
N THR A 35 12.66 -16.56 4.36
CA THR A 35 11.65 -17.27 3.57
C THR A 35 12.24 -17.83 2.28
N LYS A 36 11.62 -18.92 1.77
CA LYS A 36 11.97 -19.51 0.48
C LYS A 36 11.19 -18.94 -0.69
N PHE A 37 10.11 -18.20 -0.39
CA PHE A 37 9.30 -17.52 -1.38
C PHE A 37 9.72 -16.06 -1.49
N ASP A 38 9.33 -15.39 -2.57
CA ASP A 38 9.59 -13.97 -2.76
C ASP A 38 8.73 -13.15 -1.78
N ALA A 39 9.33 -12.79 -0.65
CA ALA A 39 8.67 -12.11 0.45
C ALA A 39 8.40 -10.64 0.11
N SER A 40 7.31 -10.10 0.64
CA SER A 40 7.06 -8.65 0.60
C SER A 40 8.03 -7.93 1.53
N VAL A 41 8.49 -6.76 1.11
CA VAL A 41 9.22 -5.81 1.96
C VAL A 41 8.24 -4.72 2.36
N ASP A 42 8.00 -4.62 3.66
CA ASP A 42 7.03 -3.71 4.23
C ASP A 42 7.73 -2.61 5.02
N VAL A 43 7.18 -1.40 4.94
CA VAL A 43 7.60 -0.24 5.72
C VAL A 43 6.50 0.13 6.70
N HIS A 44 6.89 0.33 7.94
CA HIS A 44 6.00 0.70 9.05
C HIS A 44 6.44 2.06 9.58
N ILE A 45 5.59 3.07 9.40
CA ILE A 45 5.90 4.46 9.72
C ILE A 45 4.99 4.91 10.84
N ARG A 46 5.57 5.18 12.01
CA ARG A 46 4.84 5.76 13.13
C ARG A 46 4.85 7.27 13.05
N LEU A 47 3.67 7.84 12.97
CA LEU A 47 3.48 9.28 12.87
C LEU A 47 3.08 9.91 14.22
N GLY A 48 3.38 11.19 14.39
CA GLY A 48 3.00 12.00 15.54
C GLY A 48 1.62 12.62 15.39
N VAL A 49 0.62 11.82 14.97
CA VAL A 49 -0.77 12.26 14.78
C VAL A 49 -1.72 11.45 15.67
N ASP A 50 -2.88 12.02 15.97
CA ASP A 50 -3.95 11.34 16.69
C ASP A 50 -5.01 10.84 15.70
N PRO A 51 -5.07 9.52 15.42
CA PRO A 51 -5.99 8.96 14.46
C PRO A 51 -7.47 9.05 14.87
N ARG A 52 -7.77 9.41 16.12
CA ARG A 52 -9.14 9.64 16.60
C ARG A 52 -9.74 10.93 16.08
N LYS A 53 -8.88 11.88 15.70
CA LYS A 53 -9.31 13.17 15.14
C LYS A 53 -9.49 13.02 13.62
N PRO A 54 -10.67 13.37 13.07
CA PRO A 54 -10.93 13.26 11.63
C PRO A 54 -9.91 13.98 10.77
N ASP A 55 -9.41 15.15 11.23
CA ASP A 55 -8.42 15.97 10.52
C ASP A 55 -7.02 15.34 10.46
N GLN A 56 -6.74 14.42 11.37
CA GLN A 56 -5.45 13.73 11.48
C GLN A 56 -5.52 12.27 11.03
N ALA A 57 -6.69 11.81 10.61
CA ALA A 57 -6.90 10.47 10.07
C ALA A 57 -6.39 10.40 8.61
N LEU A 58 -5.09 10.17 8.47
CA LEU A 58 -4.41 10.12 7.17
C LEU A 58 -4.86 8.90 6.35
N ARG A 59 -5.28 9.18 5.13
CA ARG A 59 -5.57 8.18 4.10
C ARG A 59 -5.23 8.78 2.75
N GLY A 60 -4.53 8.02 1.93
CA GLY A 60 -4.13 8.48 0.61
C GLY A 60 -3.63 7.36 -0.28
N THR A 61 -3.05 7.76 -1.38
CA THR A 61 -2.42 6.87 -2.35
C THR A 61 -1.03 7.38 -2.69
N VAL A 62 -0.16 6.47 -3.06
CA VAL A 62 1.16 6.76 -3.60
C VAL A 62 1.40 5.87 -4.81
N SER A 63 1.98 6.44 -5.86
CA SER A 63 2.45 5.69 -7.02
C SER A 63 3.93 5.38 -6.82
N LEU A 64 4.25 4.09 -6.69
CA LEU A 64 5.64 3.67 -6.52
C LEU A 64 6.34 3.64 -7.88
N PRO A 65 7.53 4.25 -8.04
CA PRO A 65 8.23 4.31 -9.32
C PRO A 65 8.54 2.92 -9.90
N HIS A 66 8.86 1.94 -9.06
CA HIS A 66 9.15 0.57 -9.47
C HIS A 66 7.99 -0.42 -9.23
N GLY A 67 6.81 0.10 -8.85
CA GLY A 67 5.65 -0.74 -8.52
C GLY A 67 5.83 -1.56 -7.24
N THR A 68 4.95 -2.53 -7.02
CA THR A 68 4.95 -3.41 -5.84
C THR A 68 5.46 -4.82 -6.11
N GLY A 69 5.72 -5.17 -7.38
CA GLY A 69 6.08 -6.53 -7.79
C GLY A 69 4.90 -7.53 -7.72
N LYS A 70 3.66 -7.04 -7.57
CA LYS A 70 2.44 -7.84 -7.70
C LYS A 70 1.64 -7.38 -8.89
N THR A 71 1.26 -8.30 -9.76
CA THR A 71 0.21 -8.07 -10.75
C THR A 71 -1.13 -8.07 -10.04
N LYS A 72 -1.85 -6.94 -10.12
CA LYS A 72 -3.19 -6.80 -9.51
C LYS A 72 -4.25 -7.09 -10.55
N THR A 73 -5.24 -7.88 -10.16
CA THR A 73 -6.47 -8.08 -10.93
C THR A 73 -7.40 -6.90 -10.70
N VAL A 74 -7.77 -6.23 -11.79
CA VAL A 74 -8.58 -5.00 -11.76
C VAL A 74 -9.94 -5.26 -12.38
N LEU A 75 -10.99 -5.04 -11.58
CA LEU A 75 -12.38 -4.98 -12.05
C LEU A 75 -12.79 -3.52 -12.24
N VAL A 76 -13.35 -3.22 -13.39
CA VAL A 76 -13.89 -1.90 -13.70
C VAL A 76 -15.41 -1.98 -13.83
N LEU A 77 -16.09 -1.18 -13.01
CA LEU A 77 -17.54 -1.04 -13.03
C LEU A 77 -17.90 0.31 -13.65
N CYS A 78 -18.27 0.29 -14.91
CA CYS A 78 -18.59 1.48 -15.68
C CYS A 78 -19.77 1.24 -16.63
N PRO A 79 -20.44 2.30 -17.12
CA PRO A 79 -21.44 2.19 -18.18
C PRO A 79 -20.76 1.77 -19.50
N ALA A 80 -21.55 1.22 -20.41
CA ALA A 80 -21.11 0.62 -21.68
C ALA A 80 -20.20 1.54 -22.53
N ASP A 81 -20.45 2.84 -22.49
CA ASP A 81 -19.67 3.84 -23.24
C ASP A 81 -18.19 3.86 -22.85
N LYS A 82 -17.85 3.47 -21.61
CA LYS A 82 -16.46 3.48 -21.08
C LYS A 82 -15.80 2.11 -21.05
N GLU A 83 -16.53 1.05 -21.39
CA GLU A 83 -15.98 -0.32 -21.37
C GLU A 83 -14.82 -0.52 -22.33
N ALA A 84 -14.92 0.01 -23.54
CA ALA A 84 -13.88 -0.11 -24.56
C ALA A 84 -12.56 0.54 -24.08
N ALA A 85 -12.65 1.73 -23.45
CA ALA A 85 -11.50 2.44 -22.91
C ALA A 85 -10.88 1.68 -21.72
N ALA A 86 -11.68 1.08 -20.85
CA ALA A 86 -11.21 0.27 -19.73
C ALA A 86 -10.49 -1.01 -20.20
N LYS A 87 -11.04 -1.70 -21.20
CA LYS A 87 -10.39 -2.88 -21.81
C LYS A 87 -9.07 -2.52 -22.48
N ALA A 88 -9.04 -1.42 -23.25
CA ALA A 88 -7.82 -0.92 -23.88
C ALA A 88 -6.72 -0.55 -22.86
N ALA A 89 -7.10 -0.02 -21.69
CA ALA A 89 -6.17 0.28 -20.59
C ALA A 89 -5.66 -0.98 -19.85
N GLY A 90 -6.17 -2.17 -20.20
CA GLY A 90 -5.72 -3.44 -19.65
C GLY A 90 -6.46 -3.89 -18.40
N ALA A 91 -7.71 -3.48 -18.17
CA ALA A 91 -8.54 -4.04 -17.11
C ALA A 91 -8.82 -5.53 -17.36
N ASP A 92 -8.76 -6.34 -16.29
CA ASP A 92 -8.97 -7.79 -16.40
C ASP A 92 -10.46 -8.13 -16.52
N TYR A 93 -11.29 -7.38 -15.80
CA TYR A 93 -12.73 -7.51 -15.84
C TYR A 93 -13.39 -6.15 -16.06
N VAL A 94 -14.35 -6.08 -16.97
CA VAL A 94 -15.07 -4.84 -17.28
C VAL A 94 -16.55 -5.15 -17.50
N GLY A 95 -17.44 -4.41 -16.87
CA GLY A 95 -18.89 -4.56 -17.00
C GLY A 95 -19.61 -3.86 -15.86
N LEU A 96 -20.93 -4.01 -15.78
CA LEU A 96 -21.75 -3.39 -14.74
C LEU A 96 -22.62 -4.40 -14.03
N ASP A 97 -23.83 -4.66 -14.55
CA ASP A 97 -24.87 -5.39 -13.82
C ASP A 97 -24.49 -6.86 -13.59
N GLU A 98 -23.83 -7.50 -14.55
CA GLU A 98 -23.30 -8.87 -14.44
C GLU A 98 -22.37 -9.05 -13.24
N TYR A 99 -21.42 -8.10 -13.06
CA TYR A 99 -20.47 -8.18 -11.94
C TYR A 99 -21.10 -7.76 -10.62
N LEU A 100 -22.09 -6.87 -10.62
CA LEU A 100 -22.86 -6.55 -9.42
C LEU A 100 -23.58 -7.79 -8.88
N GLU A 101 -24.20 -8.60 -9.76
CA GLU A 101 -24.84 -9.87 -9.39
C GLU A 101 -23.83 -10.91 -8.90
N LYS A 102 -22.69 -11.05 -9.58
CA LYS A 102 -21.62 -11.95 -9.14
C LYS A 102 -21.09 -11.57 -7.75
N ILE A 103 -20.87 -10.28 -7.49
CA ILE A 103 -20.43 -9.79 -6.17
C ILE A 103 -21.54 -10.02 -5.12
N ALA A 104 -22.80 -9.81 -5.45
CA ALA A 104 -23.91 -10.12 -4.55
C ALA A 104 -23.96 -11.62 -4.19
N GLY A 105 -23.58 -12.49 -5.14
CA GLY A 105 -23.39 -13.94 -4.93
C GLY A 105 -22.12 -14.31 -4.14
N GLY A 106 -21.29 -13.32 -3.75
CA GLY A 106 -20.08 -13.54 -2.93
C GLY A 106 -18.78 -13.63 -3.71
N TRP A 107 -18.79 -13.45 -5.04
CA TRP A 107 -17.55 -13.42 -5.83
C TRP A 107 -16.73 -12.15 -5.53
N THR A 108 -15.47 -12.33 -5.20
CA THR A 108 -14.56 -11.24 -4.81
C THR A 108 -13.11 -11.53 -5.21
N ASP A 109 -12.89 -12.32 -6.27
CA ASP A 109 -11.56 -12.74 -6.73
C ASP A 109 -10.88 -11.64 -7.56
N VAL A 110 -10.85 -10.42 -6.99
CA VAL A 110 -10.23 -9.24 -7.57
C VAL A 110 -9.46 -8.50 -6.48
N ASP A 111 -8.37 -7.83 -6.87
CA ASP A 111 -7.55 -7.05 -5.94
C ASP A 111 -8.01 -5.59 -5.83
N VAL A 112 -8.53 -5.03 -6.91
CA VAL A 112 -8.95 -3.62 -6.95
C VAL A 112 -10.22 -3.49 -7.79
N ILE A 113 -11.18 -2.73 -7.27
CA ILE A 113 -12.40 -2.34 -8.00
C ILE A 113 -12.33 -0.84 -8.29
N ILE A 114 -12.43 -0.49 -9.56
CA ILE A 114 -12.55 0.89 -10.02
C ILE A 114 -13.99 1.12 -10.47
N SER A 115 -14.56 2.25 -10.12
CA SER A 115 -15.93 2.58 -10.52
C SER A 115 -16.07 4.03 -10.97
N THR A 116 -17.08 4.30 -11.77
CA THR A 116 -17.52 5.68 -12.04
C THR A 116 -18.42 6.19 -10.93
N PRO A 117 -18.48 7.51 -10.68
CA PRO A 117 -19.38 8.07 -9.67
C PRO A 117 -20.84 7.70 -9.87
N SER A 118 -21.29 7.56 -11.11
CA SER A 118 -22.65 7.17 -11.48
C SER A 118 -23.06 5.79 -10.98
N VAL A 119 -22.09 4.87 -10.83
CA VAL A 119 -22.32 3.48 -10.39
C VAL A 119 -22.29 3.34 -8.87
N MET A 120 -21.72 4.30 -8.15
CA MET A 120 -21.56 4.25 -6.70
C MET A 120 -22.85 3.98 -5.90
N PRO A 121 -24.03 4.55 -6.26
CA PRO A 121 -25.29 4.23 -5.57
C PRO A 121 -25.65 2.74 -5.62
N LYS A 122 -25.40 2.07 -6.76
CA LYS A 122 -25.61 0.62 -6.91
C LYS A 122 -24.64 -0.18 -6.05
N LEU A 123 -23.36 0.22 -6.01
CA LEU A 123 -22.32 -0.40 -5.20
C LEU A 123 -22.54 -0.23 -3.69
N GLY A 124 -23.18 0.83 -3.26
CA GLY A 124 -23.50 1.08 -1.85
C GLY A 124 -24.24 -0.09 -1.19
N ARG A 125 -25.11 -0.76 -1.93
CA ARG A 125 -25.87 -1.94 -1.47
C ARG A 125 -24.93 -3.13 -1.18
N LEU A 126 -23.81 -3.22 -1.88
CA LEU A 126 -22.79 -4.28 -1.73
C LEU A 126 -21.70 -3.94 -0.71
N GLY A 127 -21.82 -2.80 -0.04
CA GLY A 127 -20.84 -2.33 0.95
C GLY A 127 -20.60 -3.31 2.10
N LYS A 128 -21.61 -4.12 2.47
CA LYS A 128 -21.49 -5.17 3.49
C LYS A 128 -20.53 -6.30 3.06
N ILE A 129 -20.40 -6.57 1.75
CA ILE A 129 -19.52 -7.61 1.19
C ILE A 129 -18.14 -7.02 0.89
N LEU A 130 -18.08 -5.88 0.21
CA LEU A 130 -16.84 -5.24 -0.26
C LEU A 130 -16.07 -4.52 0.85
N GLY A 131 -16.78 -3.96 1.85
CA GLY A 131 -16.19 -3.19 2.94
C GLY A 131 -15.16 -3.97 3.77
N PRO A 132 -15.51 -5.14 4.34
CA PRO A 132 -14.58 -5.94 5.15
C PRO A 132 -13.34 -6.40 4.38
N ARG A 133 -13.46 -6.55 3.05
CA ARG A 133 -12.35 -6.96 2.17
C ARG A 133 -11.52 -5.80 1.63
N ASN A 134 -11.84 -4.55 2.01
CA ASN A 134 -11.22 -3.32 1.50
C ASN A 134 -11.30 -3.15 -0.03
N LEU A 135 -12.27 -3.79 -0.67
CA LEU A 135 -12.51 -3.71 -2.11
C LEU A 135 -13.46 -2.56 -2.51
N MET A 136 -14.10 -1.91 -1.53
CA MET A 136 -15.04 -0.81 -1.80
C MET A 136 -14.33 0.39 -2.42
N PRO A 137 -14.73 0.81 -3.64
CA PRO A 137 -14.15 1.99 -4.28
C PRO A 137 -14.32 3.25 -3.43
N ASN A 138 -13.32 4.12 -3.45
CA ASN A 138 -13.34 5.36 -2.67
C ASN A 138 -12.70 6.51 -3.46
N PRO A 139 -13.32 7.71 -3.52
CA PRO A 139 -12.74 8.88 -4.18
C PRO A 139 -11.36 9.26 -3.64
N LYS A 140 -11.14 9.15 -2.31
CA LYS A 140 -9.86 9.47 -1.69
C LYS A 140 -8.71 8.52 -2.11
N SER A 141 -9.03 7.32 -2.57
CA SER A 141 -8.05 6.36 -3.12
C SER A 141 -7.96 6.42 -4.65
N GLY A 142 -8.66 7.37 -5.30
CA GLY A 142 -8.66 7.52 -6.75
C GLY A 142 -9.26 6.32 -7.51
N THR A 143 -10.00 5.45 -6.79
CA THR A 143 -10.70 4.30 -7.40
C THR A 143 -12.12 4.63 -7.84
N VAL A 144 -12.60 5.86 -7.56
CA VAL A 144 -13.83 6.41 -8.10
C VAL A 144 -13.47 7.61 -8.97
N THR A 145 -13.57 7.45 -10.28
CA THR A 145 -13.17 8.48 -11.25
C THR A 145 -13.97 8.36 -12.55
N GLU A 146 -14.11 9.50 -13.24
CA GLU A 146 -14.66 9.53 -14.60
C GLU A 146 -13.65 9.00 -15.63
N ASN A 147 -12.35 9.22 -15.38
CA ASN A 147 -11.27 8.78 -16.25
C ASN A 147 -10.77 7.39 -15.85
N VAL A 148 -11.47 6.38 -16.34
CA VAL A 148 -11.26 4.99 -15.96
C VAL A 148 -9.94 4.45 -16.51
N ALA A 149 -9.55 4.85 -17.74
CA ALA A 149 -8.35 4.37 -18.40
C ALA A 149 -7.08 4.72 -17.61
N ASP A 150 -6.97 5.99 -17.17
CA ASP A 150 -5.82 6.43 -16.38
C ASP A 150 -5.77 5.73 -15.02
N ALA A 151 -6.93 5.58 -14.35
CA ALA A 151 -6.99 4.89 -13.07
C ALA A 151 -6.53 3.42 -13.18
N VAL A 152 -6.92 2.70 -14.24
CA VAL A 152 -6.46 1.32 -14.49
C VAL A 152 -4.95 1.29 -14.71
N SER A 153 -4.42 2.20 -15.53
CA SER A 153 -2.99 2.28 -15.81
C SER A 153 -2.17 2.58 -14.56
N GLU A 154 -2.63 3.50 -13.71
CA GLU A 154 -1.97 3.83 -12.44
C GLU A 154 -1.97 2.67 -11.45
N VAL A 155 -3.09 1.95 -11.32
CA VAL A 155 -3.18 0.77 -10.45
C VAL A 155 -2.24 -0.34 -10.93
N LYS A 156 -2.16 -0.56 -12.25
CA LYS A 156 -1.24 -1.55 -12.84
C LYS A 156 0.22 -1.13 -12.75
N LYS A 157 0.52 0.17 -12.79
CA LYS A 157 1.87 0.72 -12.55
C LYS A 157 2.32 0.63 -11.10
N GLY A 158 1.43 0.23 -10.16
CA GLY A 158 1.81 0.03 -8.77
C GLY A 158 1.35 1.11 -7.81
N LYS A 159 0.24 1.77 -8.12
CA LYS A 159 -0.44 2.65 -7.15
C LYS A 159 -0.93 1.83 -5.96
N ILE A 160 -0.51 2.24 -4.76
CA ILE A 160 -0.93 1.66 -3.49
C ILE A 160 -1.75 2.66 -2.68
N SER A 161 -2.72 2.16 -1.93
CA SER A 161 -3.46 2.94 -0.95
C SER A 161 -2.93 2.66 0.44
N PHE A 162 -2.86 3.69 1.27
CA PHE A 162 -2.50 3.56 2.67
C PHE A 162 -3.53 4.22 3.57
N LYS A 163 -3.60 3.73 4.78
CA LYS A 163 -4.46 4.26 5.84
C LYS A 163 -3.72 4.16 7.16
N ILE A 164 -3.85 5.20 7.98
CA ILE A 164 -3.33 5.17 9.34
C ILE A 164 -4.16 4.23 10.21
N ASP A 165 -3.50 3.48 11.10
CA ASP A 165 -4.14 2.61 12.07
C ASP A 165 -4.54 3.38 13.35
N LYS A 166 -5.10 2.65 14.34
CA LYS A 166 -5.53 3.21 15.61
C LYS A 166 -4.37 3.72 16.50
N PHE A 167 -3.14 3.31 16.21
CA PHE A 167 -1.92 3.65 16.94
C PHE A 167 -1.09 4.74 16.29
N GLY A 168 -1.56 5.31 15.17
CA GLY A 168 -0.84 6.32 14.42
C GLY A 168 0.26 5.75 13.54
N ILE A 169 0.13 4.48 13.10
CA ILE A 169 1.11 3.80 12.27
C ILE A 169 0.53 3.57 10.88
N ILE A 170 1.34 3.75 9.85
CA ILE A 170 1.03 3.38 8.48
C ILE A 170 1.85 2.14 8.13
N HIS A 171 1.19 1.13 7.58
CA HIS A 171 1.77 -0.11 7.13
C HIS A 171 1.59 -0.24 5.61
N THR A 172 2.69 -0.30 4.87
CA THR A 172 2.66 -0.43 3.40
C THR A 172 3.77 -1.32 2.90
N SER A 173 3.49 -2.06 1.82
CA SER A 173 4.50 -2.81 1.10
C SER A 173 5.15 -1.92 0.04
N VAL A 174 6.48 -1.84 0.05
CA VAL A 174 7.28 -1.04 -0.90
C VAL A 174 7.92 -1.88 -2.00
N GLY A 175 7.75 -3.20 -1.96
CA GLY A 175 8.26 -4.10 -3.00
C GLY A 175 8.42 -5.53 -2.53
N ARG A 176 9.28 -6.26 -3.22
CA ARG A 176 9.62 -7.65 -2.97
C ARG A 176 11.11 -7.80 -2.68
N VAL A 177 11.49 -8.90 -2.03
CA VAL A 177 12.90 -9.24 -1.78
C VAL A 177 13.68 -9.45 -3.09
N SER A 178 12.99 -9.85 -4.17
CA SER A 178 13.57 -9.96 -5.51
C SER A 178 14.03 -8.62 -6.10
N PHE A 179 13.48 -7.49 -5.65
CA PHE A 179 13.86 -6.15 -6.13
C PHE A 179 15.31 -5.82 -5.77
N ASN A 180 15.94 -4.97 -6.57
CA ASN A 180 17.25 -4.42 -6.22
C ASN A 180 17.14 -3.48 -5.01
N PRO A 181 18.18 -3.39 -4.15
CA PRO A 181 18.15 -2.47 -3.00
C PRO A 181 17.86 -1.02 -3.38
N SER A 182 18.37 -0.55 -4.53
CA SER A 182 18.08 0.79 -5.05
C SER A 182 16.59 1.00 -5.36
N GLN A 183 15.93 0.01 -5.96
CA GLN A 183 14.49 0.08 -6.26
C GLN A 183 13.64 0.15 -4.99
N LEU A 184 14.01 -0.64 -3.95
CA LEU A 184 13.35 -0.58 -2.65
C LEU A 184 13.58 0.77 -1.96
N GLN A 185 14.78 1.33 -2.09
CA GLN A 185 15.14 2.63 -1.56
C GLN A 185 14.30 3.75 -2.21
N ASP A 186 14.19 3.75 -3.54
CA ASP A 186 13.43 4.76 -4.28
C ASP A 186 11.94 4.69 -3.93
N ASN A 187 11.36 3.47 -3.89
CA ASN A 187 9.98 3.27 -3.49
C ASN A 187 9.73 3.74 -2.04
N ALA A 188 10.64 3.43 -1.12
CA ALA A 188 10.51 3.88 0.26
C ALA A 188 10.65 5.40 0.40
N LYS A 189 11.58 6.03 -0.33
CA LYS A 189 11.72 7.50 -0.38
C LYS A 189 10.45 8.17 -0.87
N GLU A 190 9.87 7.68 -1.98
CA GLU A 190 8.63 8.26 -2.54
C GLU A 190 7.45 8.15 -1.57
N MET A 191 7.34 7.00 -0.88
CA MET A 191 6.32 6.81 0.16
C MET A 191 6.49 7.83 1.30
N ILE A 192 7.70 8.01 1.80
CA ILE A 192 7.99 8.92 2.91
C ILE A 192 7.80 10.39 2.47
N ALA A 193 8.25 10.75 1.26
CA ALA A 193 8.06 12.09 0.69
C ALA A 193 6.58 12.43 0.52
N THR A 194 5.77 11.47 0.05
CA THR A 194 4.31 11.64 -0.05
C THR A 194 3.68 11.88 1.32
N LEU A 195 4.09 11.13 2.33
CA LEU A 195 3.61 11.33 3.70
C LEU A 195 4.04 12.68 4.29
N ALA A 196 5.24 13.15 3.99
CA ALA A 196 5.72 14.47 4.41
C ALA A 196 4.85 15.60 3.82
N LYS A 197 4.51 15.49 2.52
CA LYS A 197 3.61 16.44 1.84
C LYS A 197 2.18 16.43 2.41
N MET A 198 1.73 15.30 2.92
CA MET A 198 0.38 15.13 3.49
C MET A 198 0.30 15.47 4.99
N LYS A 199 1.34 16.05 5.58
CA LYS A 199 1.34 16.44 7.00
C LYS A 199 0.18 17.40 7.29
N PRO A 200 -0.77 17.06 8.20
CA PRO A 200 -1.85 17.96 8.57
C PRO A 200 -1.30 19.18 9.31
N SER A 201 -1.86 20.35 9.05
CA SER A 201 -1.51 21.60 9.77
C SER A 201 -1.79 21.52 11.27
N SER A 202 -2.75 20.68 11.67
CA SER A 202 -3.10 20.40 13.07
C SER A 202 -2.11 19.50 13.79
N ALA A 203 -1.17 18.84 13.09
CA ALA A 203 -0.15 17.98 13.69
C ALA A 203 1.01 18.81 14.21
N LYS A 204 1.08 19.00 15.53
CA LYS A 204 2.16 19.73 16.23
C LYS A 204 3.26 18.76 16.66
N GLY A 205 4.50 19.26 16.69
CA GLY A 205 5.66 18.49 17.14
C GLY A 205 6.29 17.58 16.08
N ILE A 206 6.96 16.52 16.53
CA ILE A 206 7.67 15.57 15.67
C ILE A 206 6.66 14.74 14.89
N TYR A 207 6.67 14.87 13.57
CA TYR A 207 5.74 14.17 12.68
C TYR A 207 6.14 12.70 12.45
N PHE A 208 7.38 12.45 12.05
CA PHE A 208 7.91 11.09 11.93
C PHE A 208 8.55 10.66 13.25
N LYS A 209 7.91 9.75 13.98
CA LYS A 209 8.43 9.25 15.26
C LYS A 209 9.42 8.12 15.08
N SER A 210 9.09 7.15 14.25
CA SER A 210 9.98 6.03 13.92
C SER A 210 9.58 5.40 12.59
N ILE A 211 10.57 4.84 11.89
CA ILE A 211 10.39 4.13 10.63
C ILE A 211 11.07 2.78 10.77
N TYR A 212 10.34 1.72 10.46
CA TYR A 212 10.84 0.35 10.46
C TYR A 212 10.65 -0.28 9.09
N MET A 213 11.62 -1.05 8.67
CA MET A 213 11.56 -1.86 7.46
C MET A 213 11.72 -3.34 7.83
N ALA A 214 10.90 -4.21 7.23
CA ALA A 214 10.97 -5.65 7.46
C ALA A 214 10.56 -6.42 6.21
N SER A 215 11.11 -7.61 6.02
CA SER A 215 10.52 -8.58 5.10
C SER A 215 9.58 -9.53 5.84
N THR A 216 8.74 -10.25 5.11
CA THR A 216 7.81 -11.22 5.71
C THR A 216 8.60 -12.20 6.60
N MET A 217 8.20 -12.33 7.87
CA MET A 217 8.81 -13.19 8.90
C MET A 217 10.23 -12.79 9.35
N SER A 218 10.82 -11.69 8.87
CA SER A 218 12.14 -11.21 9.31
C SER A 218 12.06 -10.33 10.57
N PRO A 219 13.19 -10.09 11.26
CA PRO A 219 13.26 -9.02 12.25
C PRO A 219 13.08 -7.65 11.58
N SER A 220 12.55 -6.69 12.32
CA SER A 220 12.42 -5.31 11.88
C SER A 220 13.75 -4.56 12.02
N ILE A 221 14.05 -3.72 11.05
CA ILE A 221 15.22 -2.85 11.00
C ILE A 221 14.76 -1.42 11.20
N GLU A 222 15.31 -0.73 12.19
CA GLU A 222 14.96 0.65 12.46
C GLU A 222 15.76 1.58 11.55
N VAL A 223 15.04 2.47 10.85
CA VAL A 223 15.64 3.42 9.91
C VAL A 223 15.81 4.77 10.59
N ASP A 224 16.98 5.39 10.42
CA ASP A 224 17.22 6.74 10.90
C ASP A 224 16.41 7.75 10.08
N VAL A 225 15.44 8.36 10.74
CA VAL A 225 14.57 9.40 10.12
C VAL A 225 15.39 10.58 9.62
N LYS A 226 16.46 10.95 10.32
CA LYS A 226 17.34 12.09 9.96
C LYS A 226 18.18 11.83 8.72
N SER A 227 18.39 10.56 8.35
CA SER A 227 19.16 10.19 7.16
C SER A 227 18.37 10.33 5.86
N ILE A 228 17.08 10.64 5.93
CA ILE A 228 16.19 10.70 4.76
C ILE A 228 16.09 12.16 4.30
N PRO A 229 16.51 12.49 3.08
CA PRO A 229 16.44 13.85 2.56
C PRO A 229 14.97 14.30 2.39
N GLY A 230 14.67 15.51 2.89
CA GLY A 230 13.35 16.12 2.74
C GLY A 230 12.36 15.90 3.89
N ILE A 231 12.84 15.41 5.04
CA ILE A 231 12.07 15.30 6.28
C ILE A 231 12.49 16.38 7.27
#